data_c16c5f4bfc7daf489a2081e03a08a630
#
_entry.id   c16c5f4bfc7daf489a2081e03a08a630
#
_cell.length_a   1.000
_cell.length_b   1.000
_cell.length_c   1.000
_cell.angle_alpha   90.00
_cell.angle_beta   90.00
_cell.angle_gamma   90.00
#
_symmetry.space_group_name_H-M   'P 1'
#
loop_
_entity.id
_entity.type
_entity.pdbx_description
1 polymer ?
#
loop_
_entity_poly.entity_id
_entity_poly.type
_entity_poly.pdbx_seq_one_letter_code
_entity_poly.pdbx_strand_id
1 'polypeptide(L)'
;MSVTDQLNESLNGHNNEPRLVLDLDLVEAQALRAWLLETELNGLSAQDTPVVSAALAKLGRAVDTAQATINIRREFQQAGVNLAHWSDEQVLELGRRIAEAARPILQG
;
A
#
# COMPACT_ATOMS: atom_id res chain seq x y z
N MET A 1 -20.20 -14.70 25.42
CA MET A 1 -19.98 -13.47 24.65
C MET A 1 -19.44 -13.80 23.28
N SER A 2 -19.97 -13.18 22.28
CA SER A 2 -19.53 -13.47 20.93
C SER A 2 -18.24 -12.73 20.61
N VAL A 3 -17.53 -13.20 19.62
CA VAL A 3 -16.33 -12.51 19.12
C VAL A 3 -16.70 -11.10 18.64
N THR A 4 -17.89 -10.94 18.07
CA THR A 4 -18.37 -9.65 17.59
C THR A 4 -18.46 -8.64 18.72
N ASP A 5 -18.92 -9.05 19.90
CA ASP A 5 -19.00 -8.13 21.04
C ASP A 5 -17.62 -7.67 21.49
N GLN A 6 -16.65 -8.58 21.49
CA GLN A 6 -15.28 -8.22 21.82
C GLN A 6 -14.71 -7.25 20.81
N LEU A 7 -15.00 -7.46 19.52
CA LEU A 7 -14.54 -6.59 18.48
C LEU A 7 -15.15 -5.19 18.61
N ASN A 8 -16.43 -5.14 18.96
CA ASN A 8 -17.10 -3.86 19.14
C ASN A 8 -16.51 -3.06 20.31
N GLU A 9 -16.18 -3.75 21.40
CA GLU A 9 -15.52 -3.10 22.53
C GLU A 9 -14.16 -2.56 22.11
N SER A 10 -13.43 -3.33 21.33
CA SER A 10 -12.14 -2.90 20.81
C SER A 10 -12.26 -1.71 19.88
N LEU A 11 -13.31 -1.68 19.09
CA LEU A 11 -13.54 -0.59 18.14
C LEU A 11 -13.79 0.74 18.83
N ASN A 12 -14.29 0.74 20.05
CA ASN A 12 -14.46 1.97 20.80
C ASN A 12 -13.14 2.69 21.06
N GLY A 13 -12.04 1.98 20.99
CA GLY A 13 -10.72 2.55 21.08
C GLY A 13 -10.16 3.03 19.75
N HIS A 14 -10.92 2.91 18.69
CA HIS A 14 -10.63 3.39 17.34
C HIS A 14 -9.49 2.67 16.61
N ASN A 15 -8.56 2.06 17.32
CA ASN A 15 -7.39 1.47 16.70
C ASN A 15 -7.34 -0.03 16.89
N ASN A 16 -8.44 -0.58 17.41
CA ASN A 16 -8.49 -2.00 17.77
C ASN A 16 -9.27 -2.83 16.78
N GLU A 17 -9.53 -2.29 15.59
CA GLU A 17 -10.16 -3.08 14.55
C GLU A 17 -9.25 -4.25 14.18
N PRO A 18 -9.83 -5.43 13.97
CA PRO A 18 -9.03 -6.53 13.48
C PRO A 18 -8.40 -6.16 12.15
N ARG A 19 -7.13 -6.41 12.03
CA ARG A 19 -6.42 -6.12 10.80
C ARG A 19 -5.92 -7.41 10.21
N LEU A 20 -6.13 -7.54 8.93
CA LEU A 20 -5.66 -8.69 8.18
C LEU A 20 -4.34 -8.33 7.50
N VAL A 21 -3.39 -9.23 7.62
CA VAL A 21 -2.15 -9.12 6.87
C VAL A 21 -2.20 -10.19 5.79
N LEU A 22 -2.17 -9.76 4.54
CA LEU A 22 -2.22 -10.66 3.40
C LEU A 22 -0.84 -10.78 2.79
N ASP A 23 -0.42 -12.01 2.54
CA ASP A 23 0.83 -12.27 1.87
C ASP A 23 0.56 -12.47 0.38
N LEU A 24 0.59 -11.37 -0.35
CA LEU A 24 0.36 -11.36 -1.78
C LEU A 24 1.62 -10.89 -2.50
N ASP A 25 1.97 -11.56 -3.58
CA ASP A 25 3.01 -10.99 -4.43
C ASP A 25 2.43 -9.84 -5.27
N LEU A 26 3.29 -9.14 -5.96
CA LEU A 26 2.86 -7.94 -6.69
C LEU A 26 1.87 -8.29 -7.80
N VAL A 27 2.03 -9.42 -8.47
CA VAL A 27 1.13 -9.85 -9.53
C VAL A 27 -0.26 -10.12 -8.97
N GLU A 28 -0.33 -10.84 -7.84
CA GLU A 28 -1.59 -11.14 -7.18
C GLU A 28 -2.27 -9.85 -6.69
N ALA A 29 -1.49 -8.94 -6.13
CA ALA A 29 -2.03 -7.68 -5.62
C ALA A 29 -2.57 -6.82 -6.75
N GLN A 30 -1.88 -6.76 -7.89
CA GLN A 30 -2.34 -6.01 -9.05
C GLN A 30 -3.60 -6.61 -9.64
N ALA A 31 -3.70 -7.93 -9.69
CA ALA A 31 -4.90 -8.61 -10.16
C ALA A 31 -6.10 -8.33 -9.26
N LEU A 32 -5.89 -8.36 -7.96
CA LEU A 32 -6.97 -8.06 -7.01
C LEU A 32 -7.40 -6.59 -7.12
N ARG A 33 -6.44 -5.68 -7.28
CA ARG A 33 -6.72 -4.27 -7.47
C ARG A 33 -7.59 -4.05 -8.71
N ALA A 34 -7.23 -4.69 -9.82
CA ALA A 34 -7.98 -4.59 -11.06
C ALA A 34 -9.40 -5.10 -10.90
N TRP A 35 -9.56 -6.22 -10.21
CA TRP A 35 -10.89 -6.79 -9.95
C TRP A 35 -11.75 -5.87 -9.10
N LEU A 36 -11.17 -5.28 -8.03
CA LEU A 36 -11.89 -4.34 -7.18
C LEU A 36 -12.29 -3.09 -7.94
N LEU A 37 -11.41 -2.58 -8.79
CA LEU A 37 -11.69 -1.41 -9.59
C LEU A 37 -12.85 -1.69 -10.57
N GLU A 38 -12.82 -2.83 -11.22
CA GLU A 38 -13.89 -3.24 -12.11
C GLU A 38 -15.22 -3.38 -11.36
N THR A 39 -15.18 -3.97 -10.16
CA THR A 39 -16.36 -4.11 -9.33
C THR A 39 -16.93 -2.74 -8.96
N GLU A 40 -16.09 -1.78 -8.62
CA GLU A 40 -16.52 -0.43 -8.30
C GLU A 40 -17.17 0.25 -9.51
N LEU A 41 -16.58 0.08 -10.69
CA LEU A 41 -17.09 0.68 -11.92
C LEU A 41 -18.43 0.08 -12.37
N ASN A 42 -18.67 -1.19 -12.02
CA ASN A 42 -19.91 -1.86 -12.38
C ASN A 42 -21.08 -1.52 -11.45
N GLY A 43 -20.83 -0.68 -10.46
CA GLY A 43 -21.87 -0.23 -9.56
C GLY A 43 -22.01 -1.12 -8.34
N LEU A 44 -21.89 -0.50 -7.17
CA LEU A 44 -22.02 -1.17 -5.89
C LEU A 44 -23.23 -0.59 -5.15
N SER A 45 -23.75 -1.35 -4.20
CA SER A 45 -24.77 -0.80 -3.30
C SER A 45 -24.18 0.35 -2.49
N ALA A 46 -25.05 1.20 -1.95
CA ALA A 46 -24.62 2.32 -1.13
C ALA A 46 -23.84 1.86 0.11
N GLN A 47 -24.13 0.64 0.59
CA GLN A 47 -23.43 0.09 1.75
C GLN A 47 -22.03 -0.41 1.40
N ASP A 48 -21.87 -0.99 0.21
CA ASP A 48 -20.63 -1.62 -0.20
C ASP A 48 -19.62 -0.63 -0.77
N THR A 49 -20.10 0.46 -1.35
CA THR A 49 -19.22 1.44 -2.00
C THR A 49 -18.12 1.98 -1.09
N PRO A 50 -18.40 2.44 0.15
CA PRO A 50 -17.34 2.96 1.00
C PRO A 50 -16.32 1.89 1.39
N VAL A 51 -16.77 0.65 1.60
CA VAL A 51 -15.89 -0.45 2.00
C VAL A 51 -14.94 -0.81 0.87
N VAL A 52 -15.49 -0.98 -0.34
CA VAL A 52 -14.69 -1.34 -1.50
C VAL A 52 -13.74 -0.21 -1.88
N SER A 53 -14.20 1.04 -1.82
CA SER A 53 -13.34 2.19 -2.10
C SER A 53 -12.18 2.28 -1.11
N ALA A 54 -12.43 2.04 0.16
CA ALA A 54 -11.38 2.06 1.18
C ALA A 54 -10.37 0.93 0.96
N ALA A 55 -10.86 -0.27 0.65
CA ALA A 55 -10.00 -1.42 0.37
C ALA A 55 -9.15 -1.17 -0.88
N LEU A 56 -9.77 -0.63 -1.92
CA LEU A 56 -9.08 -0.32 -3.17
C LEU A 56 -7.99 0.73 -2.96
N ALA A 57 -8.27 1.75 -2.16
CA ALA A 57 -7.28 2.79 -1.85
C ALA A 57 -6.07 2.21 -1.09
N LYS A 58 -6.34 1.35 -0.11
CA LYS A 58 -5.26 0.71 0.66
C LYS A 58 -4.43 -0.20 -0.21
N LEU A 59 -5.09 -1.01 -1.02
CA LEU A 59 -4.40 -1.94 -1.93
C LEU A 59 -3.59 -1.17 -2.97
N GLY A 60 -4.16 -0.10 -3.51
CA GLY A 60 -3.45 0.76 -4.46
C GLY A 60 -2.19 1.35 -3.89
N ARG A 61 -2.25 1.85 -2.64
CA ARG A 61 -1.07 2.39 -1.97
C ARG A 61 -0.02 1.30 -1.75
N ALA A 62 -0.45 0.10 -1.37
CA ALA A 62 0.48 -1.00 -1.15
C ALA A 62 1.17 -1.42 -2.45
N VAL A 63 0.42 -1.49 -3.55
CA VAL A 63 0.97 -1.80 -4.87
C VAL A 63 1.94 -0.72 -5.32
N ASP A 64 1.56 0.55 -5.18
CA ASP A 64 2.41 1.67 -5.59
C ASP A 64 3.71 1.71 -4.76
N THR A 65 3.60 1.44 -3.46
CA THR A 65 4.77 1.38 -2.57
C THR A 65 5.70 0.24 -2.97
N ALA A 66 5.15 -0.93 -3.25
CA ALA A 66 5.95 -2.07 -3.67
C ALA A 66 6.64 -1.78 -5.00
N GLN A 67 5.94 -1.17 -5.94
CA GLN A 67 6.50 -0.82 -7.24
C GLN A 67 7.61 0.22 -7.10
N ALA A 68 7.41 1.22 -6.24
CA ALA A 68 8.43 2.23 -5.97
C ALA A 68 9.70 1.60 -5.39
N THR A 69 9.53 0.67 -4.45
CA THR A 69 10.67 -0.04 -3.86
C THR A 69 11.46 -0.80 -4.90
N ILE A 70 10.76 -1.53 -5.77
CA ILE A 70 11.40 -2.28 -6.85
C ILE A 70 12.16 -1.35 -7.78
N ASN A 71 11.56 -0.23 -8.13
CA ASN A 71 12.18 0.73 -9.04
C ASN A 71 13.44 1.34 -8.44
N ILE A 72 13.40 1.71 -7.16
CA ILE A 72 14.55 2.29 -6.47
C ILE A 72 15.69 1.27 -6.42
N ARG A 73 15.40 0.03 -6.05
CA ARG A 73 16.41 -1.03 -6.01
C ARG A 73 17.06 -1.24 -7.37
N ARG A 74 16.24 -1.24 -8.41
CA ARG A 74 16.74 -1.43 -9.78
C ARG A 74 17.68 -0.30 -10.20
N GLU A 75 17.28 0.94 -9.94
CA GLU A 75 18.08 2.09 -10.32
C GLU A 75 19.43 2.11 -9.60
N PHE A 76 19.42 1.80 -8.31
CA PHE A 76 20.68 1.74 -7.56
C PHE A 76 21.56 0.58 -8.02
N GLN A 77 20.96 -0.56 -8.36
CA GLN A 77 21.71 -1.68 -8.89
C GLN A 77 22.37 -1.32 -10.22
N GLN A 78 21.67 -0.61 -11.07
CA GLN A 78 22.23 -0.15 -12.34
C GLN A 78 23.39 0.82 -12.15
N ALA A 79 23.34 1.59 -11.05
CA ALA A 79 24.41 2.51 -10.70
C ALA A 79 25.56 1.83 -9.94
N GLY A 80 25.49 0.52 -9.72
CA GLY A 80 26.53 -0.23 -9.04
C GLY A 80 26.37 -0.28 -7.52
N VAL A 81 25.23 0.17 -6.99
CA VAL A 81 24.96 0.15 -5.56
C VAL A 81 24.04 -1.01 -5.23
N ASN A 82 24.48 -1.87 -4.32
CA ASN A 82 23.69 -3.04 -3.94
C ASN A 82 22.89 -2.74 -2.66
N LEU A 83 21.58 -2.73 -2.77
CA LEU A 83 20.68 -2.52 -1.65
C LEU A 83 20.04 -3.82 -1.15
N ALA A 84 20.62 -4.97 -1.48
CA ALA A 84 20.04 -6.27 -1.14
C ALA A 84 19.83 -6.46 0.35
N HIS A 85 20.69 -5.86 1.19
CA HIS A 85 20.60 -5.98 2.65
C HIS A 85 19.72 -4.90 3.30
N TRP A 86 19.19 -4.00 2.51
CA TRP A 86 18.33 -2.93 3.03
C TRP A 86 16.90 -3.43 3.09
N SER A 87 16.21 -3.08 4.17
CA SER A 87 14.77 -3.35 4.26
C SER A 87 14.02 -2.45 3.27
N ASP A 88 12.80 -2.84 2.94
CA ASP A 88 11.95 -2.04 2.07
C ASP A 88 11.72 -0.64 2.65
N GLU A 89 11.55 -0.54 3.96
CA GLU A 89 11.39 0.75 4.62
C GLU A 89 12.62 1.64 4.44
N GLN A 90 13.80 1.07 4.56
CA GLN A 90 15.04 1.81 4.35
C GLN A 90 15.17 2.28 2.91
N VAL A 91 14.81 1.44 1.96
CA VAL A 91 14.85 1.78 0.54
C VAL A 91 13.88 2.92 0.24
N LEU A 92 12.66 2.85 0.76
CA LEU A 92 11.68 3.90 0.57
C LEU A 92 12.10 5.23 1.19
N GLU A 93 12.69 5.16 2.38
CA GLU A 93 13.20 6.37 3.05
C GLU A 93 14.32 7.01 2.23
N LEU A 94 15.19 6.20 1.66
CA LEU A 94 16.25 6.71 0.79
C LEU A 94 15.66 7.40 -0.43
N GLY A 95 14.67 6.77 -1.06
CA GLY A 95 13.99 7.36 -2.21
C GLY A 95 13.32 8.67 -1.87
N ARG A 96 12.68 8.74 -0.70
CA ARG A 96 12.03 9.96 -0.24
C ARG A 96 13.04 11.09 -0.03
N ARG A 97 14.18 10.79 0.58
CA ARG A 97 15.23 11.78 0.81
C ARG A 97 15.81 12.31 -0.49
N ILE A 98 15.99 11.43 -1.45
CA ILE A 98 16.49 11.82 -2.77
C ILE A 98 15.48 12.74 -3.45
N ALA A 99 14.20 12.39 -3.40
CA ALA A 99 13.15 13.21 -3.99
C ALA A 99 13.08 14.59 -3.35
N GLU A 100 13.21 14.66 -2.02
CA GLU A 100 13.22 15.94 -1.31
C GLU A 100 14.44 16.78 -1.68
N ALA A 101 15.60 16.15 -1.78
CA ALA A 101 16.83 16.85 -2.14
C ALA A 101 16.77 17.38 -3.58
N ALA A 102 16.09 16.67 -4.47
CA ALA A 102 15.96 17.08 -5.88
C ALA A 102 14.87 18.11 -6.09
N ARG A 103 13.95 18.28 -5.14
CA ARG A 103 12.79 19.16 -5.32
C ARG A 103 13.16 20.61 -5.64
N PRO A 104 14.10 21.24 -4.94
CA PRO A 104 14.47 22.62 -5.29
C PRO A 104 15.02 22.76 -6.71
N ILE A 105 15.72 21.73 -7.18
CA ILE A 105 16.28 21.73 -8.53
C ILE A 105 15.16 21.63 -9.56
N LEU A 106 14.18 20.75 -9.29
CA LEU A 106 13.07 20.55 -10.21
C LEU A 106 12.11 21.72 -10.25
N GLN A 107 11.99 22.46 -9.15
CA GLN A 107 11.09 23.60 -9.06
C GLN A 107 11.78 24.92 -9.46
N GLY A 108 13.08 24.91 -9.43
CA GLY A 108 13.84 26.06 -9.82
C GLY A 108 13.85 26.29 -11.29
#